data_77b59e47a7cdbccb2a5e8c9fa3a29c02
#
_entry.id   77b59e47a7cdbccb2a5e8c9fa3a29c02
#
_cell.length_a   1.000
_cell.length_b   1.000
_cell.length_c   1.000
_cell.angle_alpha   90.00
_cell.angle_beta   90.00
_cell.angle_gamma   90.00
#
_symmetry.space_group_name_H-M   'P 1'
#
loop_
_entity.id
_entity.type
_entity.pdbx_description
1 polymer ?
#
loop_
_entity_poly.entity_id
_entity_poly.type
_entity_poly.pdbx_seq_one_letter_code
_entity_poly.pdbx_strand_id
1 'polypeptide(L)'
;GIDETSGLNVKKFKATTVVEIVGNAEGTAGKASKVYIRNTGSSKVNYFYVALNNNAAAQTTTETIGKLYGGDWMLIPWNATAATTHDICVGPSTAEEMTIEWMVFVE
;
A
#
# COMPACT_ATOMS: atom_id res chain seq x y z
N GLY A 1 4.13 -2.27 22.78
CA GLY A 1 2.92 -1.71 22.21
C GLY A 1 3.17 -0.79 21.03
N ILE A 2 2.11 -0.26 20.47
CA ILE A 2 2.19 0.70 19.37
C ILE A 2 2.44 2.09 19.93
N ASP A 3 3.55 2.70 19.54
CA ASP A 3 3.90 4.04 19.99
C ASP A 3 3.20 5.13 19.20
N GLU A 4 2.97 4.89 17.91
CA GLU A 4 2.32 5.87 17.05
C GLU A 4 1.65 5.21 15.85
N THR A 5 0.69 5.91 15.27
CA THR A 5 0.03 5.52 14.03
C THR A 5 -0.06 6.71 13.11
N SER A 6 -0.16 6.45 11.79
CA SER A 6 -0.37 7.51 10.80
C SER A 6 -1.81 8.05 10.80
N GLY A 7 -2.73 7.40 11.51
CA GLY A 7 -4.15 7.57 11.28
C GLY A 7 -4.61 6.83 10.03
N LEU A 8 -5.91 6.78 9.80
CA LEU A 8 -6.48 6.12 8.63
C LEU A 8 -6.40 7.05 7.42
N ASN A 9 -5.74 6.58 6.37
CA ASN A 9 -5.63 7.29 5.09
C ASN A 9 -6.57 6.64 4.08
N VAL A 10 -7.17 7.45 3.22
CA VAL A 10 -8.10 6.98 2.17
C VAL A 10 -7.76 7.71 0.88
N LYS A 11 -7.72 6.99 -0.23
CA LYS A 11 -7.49 7.59 -1.55
C LYS A 11 -8.38 6.95 -2.60
N LYS A 12 -9.00 7.81 -3.42
CA LYS A 12 -9.75 7.39 -4.61
C LYS A 12 -8.87 7.43 -5.83
N PHE A 13 -8.97 6.41 -6.66
CA PHE A 13 -8.25 6.30 -7.92
C PHE A 13 -9.25 6.27 -9.06
N LYS A 14 -8.93 6.99 -10.15
CA LYS A 14 -9.68 6.96 -11.40
C LYS A 14 -8.78 6.74 -12.60
N ALA A 15 -7.57 6.27 -12.36
CA ALA A 15 -6.58 5.97 -13.40
C ALA A 15 -5.75 4.78 -12.95
N THR A 16 -5.16 4.08 -13.90
CA THR A 16 -4.31 2.92 -13.60
C THR A 16 -2.90 3.31 -13.15
N THR A 17 -2.67 4.58 -12.92
CA THR A 17 -1.38 5.06 -12.46
C THR A 17 -1.04 4.50 -11.10
N VAL A 18 0.18 4.04 -10.97
CA VAL A 18 0.70 3.53 -9.73
C VAL A 18 1.12 4.67 -8.80
N VAL A 19 0.78 4.54 -7.52
CA VAL A 19 1.03 5.58 -6.53
C VAL A 19 1.66 4.96 -5.29
N GLU A 20 2.71 5.62 -4.78
CA GLU A 20 3.25 5.32 -3.46
C GLU A 20 2.22 5.72 -2.41
N ILE A 21 1.90 4.81 -1.50
CA ILE A 21 1.02 5.10 -0.37
C ILE A 21 1.77 5.12 0.95
N VAL A 22 2.85 4.34 1.08
CA VAL A 22 3.70 4.33 2.27
C VAL A 22 5.13 4.54 1.83
N GLY A 23 5.69 5.68 2.22
CA GLY A 23 7.06 6.03 1.91
C GLY A 23 7.94 6.02 3.15
N ASN A 24 9.22 6.32 2.95
CA ASN A 24 10.21 6.30 4.02
C ASN A 24 9.92 7.28 5.16
N ALA A 25 9.09 8.29 4.94
CA ALA A 25 8.73 9.26 5.97
C ALA A 25 7.67 8.77 6.94
N GLU A 26 6.91 7.70 6.61
CA GLU A 26 5.81 7.21 7.43
C GLU A 26 6.26 6.29 8.56
N GLY A 27 7.51 5.84 8.55
CA GLY A 27 8.05 4.96 9.59
C GLY A 27 9.24 5.58 10.29
N THR A 28 9.71 4.91 11.32
CA THR A 28 10.90 5.29 12.04
C THR A 28 11.94 4.18 11.91
N ALA A 29 13.09 4.50 11.34
CA ALA A 29 14.17 3.54 11.16
C ALA A 29 14.57 2.93 12.52
N GLY A 30 14.75 1.62 12.54
CA GLY A 30 15.11 0.88 13.74
C GLY A 30 13.95 0.51 14.65
N LYS A 31 12.74 0.94 14.34
CA LYS A 31 11.52 0.54 15.06
C LYS A 31 10.71 -0.46 14.26
N ALA A 32 10.03 -1.35 14.96
CA ALA A 32 9.09 -2.25 14.32
C ALA A 32 7.91 -1.48 13.76
N SER A 33 7.56 -1.77 12.53
CA SER A 33 6.44 -1.11 11.86
C SER A 33 5.54 -2.15 11.21
N LYS A 34 4.26 -1.82 11.11
CA LYS A 34 3.27 -2.63 10.41
C LYS A 34 2.42 -1.72 9.53
N VAL A 35 1.95 -2.26 8.43
CA VAL A 35 1.09 -1.54 7.50
C VAL A 35 -0.17 -2.36 7.26
N TYR A 36 -1.30 -1.70 7.45
CA TYR A 36 -2.62 -2.20 7.10
C TYR A 36 -3.06 -1.54 5.80
N ILE A 37 -3.57 -2.36 4.87
CA ILE A 37 -4.08 -1.88 3.57
C ILE A 37 -5.36 -2.64 3.26
N ARG A 38 -6.38 -1.93 2.77
CA ARG A 38 -7.64 -2.54 2.37
C ARG A 38 -8.20 -1.90 1.11
N ASN A 39 -8.66 -2.73 0.19
CA ASN A 39 -9.51 -2.30 -0.93
C ASN A 39 -10.95 -2.20 -0.39
N THR A 40 -11.47 -0.99 -0.30
CA THR A 40 -12.80 -0.75 0.29
C THR A 40 -13.95 -0.94 -0.69
N GLY A 41 -13.65 -1.30 -1.93
CA GLY A 41 -14.69 -1.58 -2.92
C GLY A 41 -15.36 -2.93 -2.71
N SER A 42 -16.20 -3.31 -3.66
CA SER A 42 -16.92 -4.57 -3.63
C SER A 42 -16.67 -5.44 -4.88
N SER A 43 -15.91 -4.95 -5.84
CA SER A 43 -15.63 -5.70 -7.07
C SER A 43 -14.81 -6.95 -6.79
N LYS A 44 -15.22 -8.07 -7.37
CA LYS A 44 -14.45 -9.32 -7.33
C LYS A 44 -13.66 -9.54 -8.62
N VAL A 45 -13.68 -8.58 -9.52
CA VAL A 45 -12.98 -8.62 -10.80
C VAL A 45 -11.83 -7.62 -10.81
N ASN A 46 -12.06 -6.41 -10.34
CA ASN A 46 -11.06 -5.36 -10.27
C ASN A 46 -10.31 -5.40 -8.94
N TYR A 47 -9.04 -5.06 -8.96
CA TYR A 47 -8.16 -5.18 -7.80
C TYR A 47 -7.12 -4.08 -7.77
N PHE A 48 -6.48 -3.91 -6.62
CA PHE A 48 -5.24 -3.16 -6.51
C PHE A 48 -4.06 -4.12 -6.49
N TYR A 49 -3.04 -3.85 -7.28
CA TYR A 49 -1.72 -4.42 -7.04
C TYR A 49 -1.13 -3.76 -5.81
N VAL A 50 -0.43 -4.55 -5.00
CA VAL A 50 0.41 -4.03 -3.92
C VAL A 50 1.84 -4.46 -4.21
N ALA A 51 2.76 -3.52 -4.24
CA ALA A 51 4.15 -3.78 -4.57
C ALA A 51 5.10 -2.97 -3.69
N LEU A 52 6.31 -3.47 -3.57
CA LEU A 52 7.41 -2.74 -2.94
C LEU A 52 8.19 -2.00 -4.00
N ASN A 53 8.98 -1.02 -3.55
CA ASN A 53 9.84 -0.21 -4.39
C ASN A 53 9.04 0.77 -5.27
N ASN A 54 9.23 2.04 -5.04
CA ASN A 54 8.52 3.09 -5.78
C ASN A 54 9.00 3.18 -7.23
N ASN A 55 8.69 2.15 -8.00
CA ASN A 55 9.05 2.03 -9.40
C ASN A 55 7.88 1.48 -10.19
N ALA A 56 7.34 2.27 -11.08
CA ALA A 56 6.16 1.91 -11.87
C ALA A 56 6.35 0.61 -12.68
N ALA A 57 7.57 0.33 -13.14
CA ALA A 57 7.86 -0.89 -13.90
C ALA A 57 7.90 -2.14 -13.02
N ALA A 58 8.27 -2.01 -11.76
CA ALA A 58 8.39 -3.14 -10.85
C ALA A 58 7.03 -3.73 -10.46
N GLN A 59 5.99 -2.95 -10.57
CA GLN A 59 4.67 -3.33 -10.08
C GLN A 59 3.96 -4.34 -10.92
N THR A 60 4.38 -4.51 -12.15
CA THR A 60 3.69 -5.39 -13.07
C THR A 60 4.32 -6.76 -13.15
N THR A 61 5.56 -6.96 -12.69
CA THR A 61 6.27 -8.20 -12.97
C THR A 61 7.00 -8.85 -11.82
N THR A 62 7.81 -8.12 -11.06
CA THR A 62 8.77 -8.76 -10.15
C THR A 62 8.61 -8.42 -8.68
N GLU A 63 8.03 -7.28 -8.37
CA GLU A 63 7.98 -6.80 -6.98
C GLU A 63 6.55 -6.67 -6.46
N THR A 64 5.59 -7.22 -7.17
CA THR A 64 4.20 -7.29 -6.71
C THR A 64 4.09 -8.31 -5.57
N ILE A 65 3.63 -7.85 -4.42
CA ILE A 65 3.36 -8.72 -3.28
C ILE A 65 2.09 -9.54 -3.55
N GLY A 66 1.07 -8.89 -4.09
CA GLY A 66 -0.21 -9.54 -4.36
C GLY A 66 -1.26 -8.57 -4.88
N LYS A 67 -2.49 -9.04 -4.88
CA LYS A 67 -3.65 -8.31 -5.37
C LYS A 67 -4.72 -8.26 -4.29
N LEU A 68 -5.33 -7.09 -4.11
CA LEU A 68 -6.45 -6.90 -3.21
C LEU A 68 -7.72 -6.64 -4.03
N TYR A 69 -8.59 -7.62 -4.10
CA TYR A 69 -9.93 -7.46 -4.67
C TYR A 69 -10.85 -6.73 -3.68
N GLY A 70 -12.04 -6.37 -4.10
CA GLY A 70 -12.97 -5.64 -3.24
C GLY A 70 -13.20 -6.34 -1.91
N GLY A 71 -12.96 -5.63 -0.82
CA GLY A 71 -13.06 -6.14 0.54
C GLY A 71 -11.83 -6.83 1.09
N ASP A 72 -10.85 -7.16 0.23
CA ASP A 72 -9.61 -7.80 0.67
C ASP A 72 -8.73 -6.81 1.44
N TRP A 73 -8.00 -7.33 2.41
CA TRP A 73 -7.09 -6.54 3.23
C TRP A 73 -5.83 -7.33 3.56
N MET A 74 -4.80 -6.60 3.98
CA MET A 74 -3.54 -7.19 4.43
C MET A 74 -3.00 -6.37 5.60
N LEU A 75 -2.29 -7.06 6.49
CA LEU A 75 -1.53 -6.44 7.57
C LEU A 75 -0.15 -7.10 7.54
N ILE A 76 0.88 -6.32 7.28
CA ILE A 76 2.23 -6.84 7.09
C ILE A 76 3.24 -6.10 7.96
N PRO A 77 4.29 -6.80 8.42
CA PRO A 77 5.46 -6.10 8.95
C PRO A 77 6.11 -5.31 7.82
N TRP A 78 6.57 -4.12 8.14
CA TRP A 78 7.17 -3.23 7.16
C TRP A 78 8.52 -2.74 7.64
N ASN A 79 9.52 -2.83 6.77
CA ASN A 79 10.86 -2.37 7.06
C ASN A 79 10.99 -0.89 6.70
N ALA A 80 10.75 -0.04 7.68
CA ALA A 80 10.91 1.40 7.52
C ALA A 80 12.39 1.74 7.32
N THR A 81 12.69 2.37 6.21
CA THR A 81 14.07 2.74 5.86
C THR A 81 14.05 4.04 5.07
N ALA A 82 15.18 4.74 5.06
CA ALA A 82 15.35 5.96 4.28
C ALA A 82 15.41 5.68 2.77
N ALA A 83 15.64 4.43 2.35
CA ALA A 83 15.68 4.06 0.94
C ALA A 83 14.26 3.86 0.40
N THR A 84 14.05 4.12 -0.89
CA THR A 84 12.75 3.94 -1.54
C THR A 84 12.43 2.47 -1.87
N THR A 85 13.40 1.57 -1.68
CA THR A 85 13.24 0.15 -2.02
C THR A 85 12.17 -0.57 -1.22
N HIS A 86 11.77 -0.02 -0.07
CA HIS A 86 10.72 -0.61 0.76
C HIS A 86 9.43 0.21 0.76
N ASP A 87 9.35 1.26 -0.05
CA ASP A 87 8.13 2.01 -0.22
C ASP A 87 7.03 1.07 -0.73
N ILE A 88 5.82 1.26 -0.23
CA ILE A 88 4.67 0.47 -0.67
C ILE A 88 3.90 1.27 -1.69
N CYS A 89 3.67 0.67 -2.84
CA CYS A 89 2.93 1.25 -3.94
C CYS A 89 1.71 0.41 -4.26
N VAL A 90 0.68 1.05 -4.75
CA VAL A 90 -0.52 0.38 -5.24
C VAL A 90 -0.85 0.88 -6.63
N GLY A 91 -1.44 0.01 -7.43
CA GLY A 91 -1.93 0.36 -8.75
C GLY A 91 -3.26 -0.33 -9.02
N PRO A 92 -4.31 0.42 -9.42
CA PRO A 92 -5.59 -0.21 -9.73
C PRO A 92 -5.55 -0.91 -11.09
N SER A 93 -6.30 -2.01 -11.20
CA SER A 93 -6.40 -2.78 -12.43
C SER A 93 -7.27 -2.13 -13.50
N THR A 94 -8.03 -1.12 -13.13
CA THR A 94 -8.96 -0.43 -14.02
C THR A 94 -8.94 1.06 -13.76
N ALA A 95 -9.34 1.85 -14.77
CA ALA A 95 -9.51 3.30 -14.63
C ALA A 95 -10.86 3.68 -14.00
N GLU A 96 -11.73 2.73 -13.75
CA GLU A 96 -12.97 2.98 -13.00
C GLU A 96 -12.63 3.36 -11.57
N GLU A 97 -13.52 4.08 -10.90
CA GLU A 97 -13.27 4.54 -9.55
C GLU A 97 -13.04 3.36 -8.60
N MET A 98 -11.92 3.41 -7.89
CA MET A 98 -11.55 2.44 -6.87
C MET A 98 -10.99 3.19 -5.67
N THR A 99 -11.24 2.68 -4.47
CA THR A 99 -10.80 3.33 -3.24
C THR A 99 -9.99 2.36 -2.39
N ILE A 100 -8.89 2.85 -1.87
CA ILE A 100 -8.03 2.11 -0.95
C ILE A 100 -7.90 2.87 0.36
N GLU A 101 -7.76 2.14 1.46
CA GLU A 101 -7.43 2.72 2.75
C GLU A 101 -6.19 2.06 3.32
N TRP A 102 -5.43 2.78 4.13
CA TRP A 102 -4.24 2.23 4.78
C TRP A 102 -3.90 2.96 6.06
N MET A 103 -3.13 2.30 6.89
CA MET A 103 -2.65 2.85 8.16
C MET A 103 -1.27 2.27 8.48
N VAL A 104 -0.39 3.10 9.01
CA VAL A 104 0.95 2.68 9.44
C VAL A 104 1.01 2.70 10.97
N PHE A 105 1.50 1.61 11.54
CA PHE A 105 1.71 1.48 12.98
C PHE A 105 3.20 1.39 13.24
N VAL A 106 3.70 2.13 14.22
CA VAL A 106 5.11 2.14 14.61
C VAL A 106 5.21 1.83 16.11
N GLU A 107 6.07 0.88 16.43
CA GLU A 107 6.36 0.50 17.80
C GLU A 107 7.70 1.06 18.29
#